data_5bbf82322d7c550a0aeae0a088296fd3
#
_entry.id   5bbf82322d7c550a0aeae0a088296fd3
#
_cell.length_a   1.000
_cell.length_b   1.000
_cell.length_c   1.000
_cell.angle_alpha   90.00
_cell.angle_beta   90.00
_cell.angle_gamma   90.00
#
_symmetry.space_group_name_H-M   'P 1'
#
loop_
_entity.id
_entity.type
_entity.pdbx_description
1 polymer ?
#
loop_
_entity_poly.entity_id
_entity_poly.type
_entity_poly.pdbx_seq_one_letter_code
_entity_poly.pdbx_strand_id
1 'polypeptide(L)'
;MPPRRYNPDHRREALLERINMDIPASVSHALKEDLGGDVNADKDITAQLLPKETRSHAVIITREEGVFCGKRWVEEVFTQLAGDDVQIIWHVEDGDAITANQPLFELDGPSRVLLTGERTALNFVQTLSGVASEVRRYVDLLAGTRTQLLDTRKTLPGLRTALKYAVLCGGGANHRLGLSLSLIHI
;
A
#
# COMPACT_ATOMS: atom_id res chain seq x y z
N MET A 1 9.83 -37.05 11.54
CA MET A 1 9.42 -35.73 12.03
C MET A 1 8.83 -34.96 10.86
N PRO A 2 7.61 -34.45 10.92
CA PRO A 2 7.13 -33.58 9.87
C PRO A 2 8.05 -32.34 9.83
N PRO A 3 8.38 -31.80 8.64
CA PRO A 3 9.19 -30.60 8.56
C PRO A 3 8.50 -29.49 9.35
N ARG A 4 9.23 -28.84 10.26
CA ARG A 4 8.72 -27.66 10.97
C ARG A 4 8.27 -26.66 9.92
N ARG A 5 6.96 -26.46 9.78
CA ARG A 5 6.43 -25.37 8.98
C ARG A 5 7.02 -24.09 9.58
N TYR A 6 7.73 -23.34 8.75
CA TYR A 6 8.09 -21.98 9.08
C TYR A 6 6.80 -21.28 9.50
N ASN A 7 6.68 -20.88 10.78
CA ASN A 7 5.42 -20.37 11.31
C ASN A 7 5.16 -18.97 10.74
N PRO A 8 4.35 -18.84 9.68
CA PRO A 8 4.07 -17.55 9.04
C PRO A 8 3.15 -16.68 9.88
N ASP A 9 2.30 -17.28 10.75
CA ASP A 9 1.19 -16.58 11.40
C ASP A 9 1.68 -15.56 12.40
N HIS A 10 2.59 -15.92 13.30
CA HIS A 10 3.16 -14.97 14.27
C HIS A 10 3.92 -13.79 13.61
N ARG A 11 4.58 -14.02 12.48
CA ARG A 11 5.28 -12.94 11.76
C ARG A 11 4.33 -12.07 10.98
N ARG A 12 3.24 -12.64 10.48
CA ARG A 12 2.17 -11.90 9.83
C ARG A 12 1.50 -10.95 10.82
N GLU A 13 1.15 -11.42 12.00
CA GLU A 13 0.57 -10.59 13.08
C GLU A 13 1.51 -9.44 13.45
N ALA A 14 2.77 -9.72 13.75
CA ALA A 14 3.77 -8.70 14.08
C ALA A 14 3.97 -7.68 12.95
N LEU A 15 3.86 -8.11 11.68
CA LEU A 15 3.91 -7.18 10.54
C LEU A 15 2.65 -6.31 10.49
N LEU A 16 1.47 -6.88 10.68
CA LEU A 16 0.20 -6.13 10.65
C LEU A 16 0.14 -5.08 11.77
N GLU A 17 0.62 -5.42 12.97
CA GLU A 17 0.77 -4.46 14.07
C GLU A 17 1.75 -3.32 13.68
N ARG A 18 2.89 -3.68 13.09
CA ARG A 18 3.88 -2.71 12.65
C ARG A 18 3.34 -1.78 11.58
N ILE A 19 2.56 -2.28 10.64
CA ILE A 19 1.89 -1.50 9.59
C ILE A 19 1.02 -0.41 10.21
N ASN A 20 0.22 -0.74 11.22
CA ASN A 20 -0.65 0.23 11.91
C ASN A 20 0.13 1.43 12.46
N MET A 21 1.37 1.22 12.90
CA MET A 21 2.23 2.28 13.41
C MET A 21 2.97 3.03 12.31
N ASP A 22 3.38 2.35 11.25
CA ASP A 22 4.26 2.91 10.22
C ASP A 22 3.49 3.66 9.12
N ILE A 23 2.23 3.30 8.82
CA ILE A 23 1.43 3.94 7.75
C ILE A 23 1.27 5.45 7.97
N PRO A 24 0.80 5.93 9.15
CA PRO A 24 0.59 7.36 9.33
C PRO A 24 1.87 8.19 9.12
N ALA A 25 3.00 7.70 9.63
CA ALA A 25 4.28 8.37 9.48
C ALA A 25 4.77 8.37 8.03
N SER A 26 4.64 7.24 7.31
CA SER A 26 5.07 7.12 5.91
C SER A 26 4.23 7.99 4.97
N VAL A 27 2.92 8.03 5.18
CA VAL A 27 2.01 8.88 4.41
C VAL A 27 2.27 10.36 4.69
N SER A 28 2.41 10.73 5.97
CA SER A 28 2.75 12.12 6.33
C SER A 28 4.07 12.57 5.69
N HIS A 29 5.07 11.67 5.62
CA HIS A 29 6.34 11.98 4.96
C HIS A 29 6.15 12.23 3.46
N ALA A 30 5.44 11.34 2.77
CA ALA A 30 5.18 11.47 1.33
C ALA A 30 4.35 12.73 1.00
N LEU A 31 3.30 13.03 1.78
CA LEU A 31 2.53 14.26 1.60
C LEU A 31 3.36 15.53 1.83
N LYS A 32 4.30 15.51 2.78
CA LYS A 32 5.21 16.63 3.02
C LYS A 32 6.21 16.87 1.90
N GLU A 33 6.63 15.82 1.19
CA GLU A 33 7.47 15.95 -0.01
C GLU A 33 6.73 16.77 -1.08
N ASP A 34 5.45 16.49 -1.34
CA ASP A 34 4.66 17.19 -2.35
C ASP A 34 4.24 18.61 -1.89
N LEU A 35 3.94 18.79 -0.62
CA LEU A 35 3.38 20.04 -0.06
C LEU A 35 4.42 20.98 0.56
N GLY A 36 5.71 20.67 0.44
CA GLY A 36 6.78 21.55 0.89
C GLY A 36 6.95 21.63 2.42
N GLY A 37 6.68 20.54 3.15
CA GLY A 37 7.04 20.38 4.56
C GLY A 37 5.88 20.21 5.55
N ASP A 38 4.66 20.64 5.22
CA ASP A 38 3.47 20.45 6.07
C ASP A 38 2.38 19.70 5.31
N VAL A 39 1.58 18.91 6.03
CA VAL A 39 0.39 18.29 5.47
C VAL A 39 -0.76 19.31 5.48
N ASN A 40 -0.84 20.10 4.43
CA ASN A 40 -1.85 21.15 4.26
C ASN A 40 -2.22 21.27 2.78
N ALA A 41 -3.43 20.82 2.40
CA ALA A 41 -3.94 20.89 1.03
C ALA A 41 -4.00 22.31 0.46
N ASP A 42 -4.11 23.33 1.30
CA ASP A 42 -4.10 24.74 0.86
C ASP A 42 -2.73 25.19 0.31
N LYS A 43 -1.67 24.38 0.43
CA LYS A 43 -0.37 24.62 -0.19
C LYS A 43 -0.28 24.18 -1.64
N ASP A 44 -1.22 23.40 -2.14
CA ASP A 44 -1.29 23.00 -3.54
C ASP A 44 -1.82 24.15 -4.39
N ILE A 45 -0.89 24.89 -4.99
CA ILE A 45 -1.20 26.06 -5.82
C ILE A 45 -2.08 25.69 -7.02
N THR A 46 -1.89 24.52 -7.60
CA THR A 46 -2.68 24.04 -8.74
C THR A 46 -4.11 23.74 -8.33
N ALA A 47 -4.31 23.08 -7.20
CA ALA A 47 -5.63 22.79 -6.67
C ALA A 47 -6.42 24.08 -6.34
N GLN A 48 -5.74 25.17 -5.95
CA GLN A 48 -6.36 26.47 -5.66
C GLN A 48 -7.03 27.12 -6.88
N LEU A 49 -6.73 26.68 -8.10
CA LEU A 49 -7.44 27.14 -9.31
C LEU A 49 -8.92 26.73 -9.33
N LEU A 50 -9.29 25.71 -8.58
CA LEU A 50 -10.68 25.29 -8.40
C LEU A 50 -11.37 26.09 -7.30
N PRO A 51 -12.68 26.39 -7.41
CA PRO A 51 -13.44 26.95 -6.30
C PRO A 51 -13.41 26.03 -5.07
N LYS A 52 -13.37 26.61 -3.87
CA LYS A 52 -13.21 25.84 -2.62
C LYS A 52 -14.38 24.87 -2.37
N GLU A 53 -15.57 25.28 -2.77
CA GLU A 53 -16.83 24.55 -2.53
C GLU A 53 -17.07 23.44 -3.58
N THR A 54 -16.20 23.31 -4.56
CA THR A 54 -16.35 22.29 -5.62
C THR A 54 -16.09 20.90 -5.06
N ARG A 55 -17.04 20.01 -5.29
CA ARG A 55 -16.90 18.57 -5.02
C ARG A 55 -16.81 17.80 -6.33
N SER A 56 -16.07 16.73 -6.32
CA SER A 56 -15.86 15.86 -7.48
C SER A 56 -16.00 14.41 -7.11
N HIS A 57 -16.36 13.63 -8.10
CA HIS A 57 -16.29 12.20 -8.10
C HIS A 57 -15.17 11.74 -9.02
N ALA A 58 -14.32 10.84 -8.56
CA ALA A 58 -13.20 10.28 -9.32
C ALA A 58 -13.21 8.77 -9.27
N VAL A 59 -12.91 8.12 -10.39
CA VAL A 59 -12.79 6.66 -10.48
C VAL A 59 -11.35 6.30 -10.83
N ILE A 60 -10.73 5.49 -9.99
CA ILE A 60 -9.37 4.98 -10.21
C ILE A 60 -9.45 3.59 -10.83
N ILE A 61 -8.83 3.45 -12.00
CA ILE A 61 -8.77 2.20 -12.75
C ILE A 61 -7.33 1.74 -12.91
N THR A 62 -7.13 0.42 -13.05
CA THR A 62 -5.84 -0.11 -13.50
C THR A 62 -5.79 -0.20 -15.03
N ARG A 63 -4.58 -0.05 -15.62
CA ARG A 63 -4.34 -0.28 -17.05
C ARG A 63 -3.80 -1.68 -17.33
N GLU A 64 -3.31 -2.35 -16.30
CA GLU A 64 -2.64 -3.65 -16.41
C GLU A 64 -3.27 -4.66 -15.46
N GLU A 65 -3.09 -5.93 -15.74
CA GLU A 65 -3.40 -7.01 -14.82
C GLU A 65 -2.33 -7.12 -13.72
N GLY A 66 -2.70 -7.66 -12.57
CA GLY A 66 -1.78 -7.85 -11.45
C GLY A 66 -2.46 -8.21 -10.14
N VAL A 67 -1.83 -7.80 -9.05
CA VAL A 67 -2.36 -7.94 -7.69
C VAL A 67 -2.44 -6.57 -7.05
N PHE A 68 -3.62 -6.21 -6.56
CA PHE A 68 -3.82 -4.95 -5.87
C PHE A 68 -3.18 -4.96 -4.48
N CYS A 69 -2.52 -3.84 -4.12
CA CYS A 69 -2.00 -3.61 -2.79
C CYS A 69 -1.85 -2.11 -2.52
N GLY A 70 -2.30 -1.64 -1.35
CA GLY A 70 -2.13 -0.26 -0.94
C GLY A 70 -3.37 0.42 -0.37
N LYS A 71 -4.47 -0.32 -0.17
CA LYS A 71 -5.75 0.18 0.34
C LYS A 71 -5.57 1.11 1.54
N ARG A 72 -4.87 0.65 2.58
CA ARG A 72 -4.69 1.37 3.83
C ARG A 72 -3.87 2.66 3.69
N TRP A 73 -2.95 2.71 2.72
CA TRP A 73 -2.18 3.93 2.43
C TRP A 73 -3.06 4.99 1.75
N VAL A 74 -3.95 4.57 0.85
CA VAL A 74 -4.93 5.48 0.22
C VAL A 74 -5.86 6.06 1.27
N GLU A 75 -6.42 5.23 2.14
CA GLU A 75 -7.28 5.65 3.24
C GLU A 75 -6.56 6.69 4.12
N GLU A 76 -5.33 6.42 4.50
CA GLU A 76 -4.54 7.32 5.34
C GLU A 76 -4.21 8.66 4.64
N VAL A 77 -3.92 8.64 3.32
CA VAL A 77 -3.68 9.88 2.55
C VAL A 77 -4.88 10.82 2.67
N PHE A 78 -6.08 10.33 2.40
CA PHE A 78 -7.27 11.18 2.44
C PHE A 78 -7.71 11.52 3.87
N THR A 79 -7.49 10.63 4.83
CA THR A 79 -7.69 10.93 6.26
C THR A 79 -6.80 12.08 6.72
N GLN A 80 -5.51 12.11 6.35
CA GLN A 80 -4.62 13.20 6.73
C GLN A 80 -4.93 14.52 6.04
N LEU A 81 -5.48 14.50 4.82
CA LEU A 81 -5.80 15.70 4.07
C LEU A 81 -7.15 16.31 4.44
N ALA A 82 -8.16 15.51 4.76
CA ALA A 82 -9.54 15.98 4.94
C ALA A 82 -10.37 15.21 5.98
N GLY A 83 -9.78 14.32 6.75
CA GLY A 83 -10.53 13.51 7.71
C GLY A 83 -11.64 12.69 7.03
N ASP A 84 -12.88 12.86 7.48
CA ASP A 84 -14.04 12.12 6.97
C ASP A 84 -14.74 12.80 5.78
N ASP A 85 -14.20 13.90 5.24
CA ASP A 85 -14.85 14.66 4.14
C ASP A 85 -14.61 14.00 2.75
N VAL A 86 -13.76 12.99 2.66
CA VAL A 86 -13.60 12.16 1.47
C VAL A 86 -14.15 10.78 1.72
N GLN A 87 -15.11 10.36 0.88
CA GLN A 87 -15.64 9.00 0.88
C GLN A 87 -14.90 8.16 -0.16
N ILE A 88 -14.52 6.94 0.24
CA ILE A 88 -13.84 5.98 -0.63
C ILE A 88 -14.73 4.75 -0.78
N ILE A 89 -15.07 4.41 -2.02
CA ILE A 89 -15.82 3.19 -2.36
C ILE A 89 -14.83 2.20 -2.98
N TRP A 90 -14.61 1.08 -2.31
CA TRP A 90 -13.66 0.07 -2.75
C TRP A 90 -14.33 -1.02 -3.59
N HIS A 91 -13.69 -1.40 -4.70
CA HIS A 91 -14.08 -2.52 -5.56
C HIS A 91 -13.12 -3.70 -5.46
N VAL A 92 -12.00 -3.53 -4.77
CA VAL A 92 -10.95 -4.53 -4.57
C VAL A 92 -10.40 -4.48 -3.15
N GLU A 93 -9.84 -5.59 -2.70
CA GLU A 93 -9.11 -5.71 -1.45
C GLU A 93 -7.62 -5.98 -1.72
N ASP A 94 -6.76 -5.68 -0.71
CA ASP A 94 -5.34 -5.99 -0.81
C ASP A 94 -5.12 -7.50 -1.00
N GLY A 95 -4.42 -7.88 -2.07
CA GLY A 95 -4.16 -9.26 -2.46
C GLY A 95 -5.07 -9.80 -3.57
N ASP A 96 -6.11 -9.05 -3.96
CA ASP A 96 -6.98 -9.43 -5.07
C ASP A 96 -6.25 -9.36 -6.41
N ALA A 97 -6.56 -10.33 -7.27
CA ALA A 97 -6.16 -10.27 -8.67
C ALA A 97 -6.99 -9.20 -9.40
N ILE A 98 -6.32 -8.35 -10.16
CA ILE A 98 -6.94 -7.27 -10.94
C ILE A 98 -6.67 -7.46 -12.42
N THR A 99 -7.61 -6.99 -13.25
CA THR A 99 -7.54 -7.06 -14.71
C THR A 99 -7.51 -5.68 -15.33
N ALA A 100 -6.98 -5.58 -16.56
CA ALA A 100 -6.88 -4.31 -17.26
C ALA A 100 -8.24 -3.60 -17.39
N ASN A 101 -8.25 -2.30 -17.14
CA ASN A 101 -9.41 -1.40 -17.12
C ASN A 101 -10.44 -1.66 -16.01
N GLN A 102 -10.10 -2.45 -15.02
CA GLN A 102 -10.95 -2.69 -13.86
C GLN A 102 -10.96 -1.44 -12.96
N PRO A 103 -12.11 -0.98 -12.47
CA PRO A 103 -12.19 -0.02 -11.38
C PRO A 103 -11.60 -0.63 -10.10
N LEU A 104 -10.76 0.14 -9.40
CA LEU A 104 -10.14 -0.25 -8.14
C LEU A 104 -10.89 0.38 -6.97
N PHE A 105 -11.13 1.66 -7.05
CA PHE A 105 -11.90 2.42 -6.05
C PHE A 105 -12.39 3.74 -6.63
N GLU A 106 -13.36 4.32 -5.95
CA GLU A 106 -13.93 5.62 -6.27
C GLU A 106 -13.74 6.57 -5.11
N LEU A 107 -13.58 7.84 -5.41
CA LEU A 107 -13.41 8.91 -4.44
C LEU A 107 -14.53 9.93 -4.64
N ASP A 108 -15.19 10.35 -3.58
CA ASP A 108 -16.13 11.47 -3.56
C ASP A 108 -15.73 12.47 -2.47
N GLY A 109 -15.47 13.72 -2.85
CA GLY A 109 -15.02 14.70 -1.87
C GLY A 109 -14.68 16.06 -2.47
N PRO A 110 -14.11 16.97 -1.65
CA PRO A 110 -13.66 18.27 -2.10
C PRO A 110 -12.63 18.13 -3.24
N SER A 111 -12.92 18.77 -4.39
CA SER A 111 -12.09 18.61 -5.59
C SER A 111 -10.62 18.94 -5.36
N ARG A 112 -10.33 19.97 -4.56
CA ARG A 112 -8.97 20.36 -4.20
C ARG A 112 -8.24 19.23 -3.47
N VAL A 113 -8.91 18.60 -2.49
CA VAL A 113 -8.35 17.50 -1.69
C VAL A 113 -8.09 16.28 -2.57
N LEU A 114 -9.03 15.93 -3.46
CA LEU A 114 -8.86 14.79 -4.37
C LEU A 114 -7.64 14.98 -5.27
N LEU A 115 -7.45 16.18 -5.86
CA LEU A 115 -6.29 16.49 -6.68
C LEU A 115 -4.98 16.44 -5.90
N THR A 116 -4.96 17.03 -4.70
CA THR A 116 -3.76 17.05 -3.86
C THR A 116 -3.33 15.66 -3.41
N GLY A 117 -4.30 14.79 -3.04
CA GLY A 117 -4.01 13.45 -2.54
C GLY A 117 -3.75 12.41 -3.62
N GLU A 118 -4.23 12.64 -4.85
CA GLU A 118 -4.20 11.64 -5.93
C GLU A 118 -2.79 11.08 -6.16
N ARG A 119 -1.80 11.96 -6.37
CA ARG A 119 -0.45 11.52 -6.74
C ARG A 119 0.18 10.66 -5.65
N THR A 120 0.12 11.10 -4.39
CA THR A 120 0.66 10.35 -3.26
C THR A 120 -0.06 9.00 -3.10
N ALA A 121 -1.39 8.97 -3.18
CA ALA A 121 -2.17 7.74 -3.12
C ALA A 121 -1.79 6.75 -4.23
N LEU A 122 -1.72 7.23 -5.48
CA LEU A 122 -1.34 6.39 -6.63
C LEU A 122 0.11 5.91 -6.56
N ASN A 123 1.04 6.69 -6.04
CA ASN A 123 2.42 6.28 -5.87
C ASN A 123 2.53 5.08 -4.91
N PHE A 124 1.78 5.08 -3.81
CA PHE A 124 1.72 3.92 -2.92
C PHE A 124 1.09 2.71 -3.62
N VAL A 125 -0.08 2.87 -4.23
CA VAL A 125 -0.77 1.77 -4.92
C VAL A 125 0.10 1.17 -6.02
N GLN A 126 0.69 1.98 -6.88
CA GLN A 126 1.52 1.51 -7.99
C GLN A 126 2.77 0.78 -7.50
N THR A 127 3.46 1.33 -6.50
CA THR A 127 4.67 0.72 -5.92
C THR A 127 4.35 -0.61 -5.26
N LEU A 128 3.31 -0.66 -4.42
CA LEU A 128 2.99 -1.85 -3.65
C LEU A 128 2.33 -2.92 -4.52
N SER A 129 1.44 -2.54 -5.43
CA SER A 129 0.82 -3.48 -6.38
C SER A 129 1.84 -4.06 -7.36
N GLY A 130 2.82 -3.27 -7.79
CA GLY A 130 3.92 -3.76 -8.63
C GLY A 130 4.73 -4.85 -7.93
N VAL A 131 5.07 -4.65 -6.65
CA VAL A 131 5.77 -5.67 -5.84
C VAL A 131 4.88 -6.90 -5.63
N ALA A 132 3.61 -6.72 -5.26
CA ALA A 132 2.67 -7.82 -5.05
C ALA A 132 2.47 -8.66 -6.33
N SER A 133 2.34 -7.99 -7.47
CA SER A 133 2.18 -8.65 -8.78
C SER A 133 3.40 -9.47 -9.16
N GLU A 134 4.61 -8.91 -8.99
CA GLU A 134 5.84 -9.65 -9.29
C GLU A 134 6.02 -10.85 -8.33
N VAL A 135 5.72 -10.69 -7.05
CA VAL A 135 5.72 -11.79 -6.08
C VAL A 135 4.75 -12.89 -6.50
N ARG A 136 3.54 -12.54 -6.93
CA ARG A 136 2.52 -13.50 -7.42
C ARG A 136 3.07 -14.33 -8.58
N ARG A 137 3.74 -13.72 -9.54
CA ARG A 137 4.34 -14.43 -10.67
C ARG A 137 5.32 -15.51 -10.22
N TYR A 138 6.17 -15.22 -9.22
CA TYR A 138 7.09 -16.22 -8.66
C TYR A 138 6.37 -17.27 -7.82
N VAL A 139 5.37 -16.89 -7.05
CA VAL A 139 4.57 -17.84 -6.25
C VAL A 139 3.85 -18.84 -7.16
N ASP A 140 3.30 -18.39 -8.28
CA ASP A 140 2.61 -19.25 -9.24
C ASP A 140 3.56 -20.28 -9.89
N LEU A 141 4.83 -19.92 -10.12
CA LEU A 141 5.85 -20.86 -10.60
C LEU A 141 6.21 -21.93 -9.55
N LEU A 142 5.95 -21.69 -8.28
CA LEU A 142 6.18 -22.64 -7.19
C LEU A 142 4.96 -23.51 -6.88
N ALA A 143 3.85 -23.31 -7.59
CA ALA A 143 2.62 -24.07 -7.39
C ALA A 143 2.85 -25.59 -7.54
N GLY A 144 2.29 -26.38 -6.63
CA GLY A 144 2.49 -27.83 -6.59
C GLY A 144 3.81 -28.29 -5.95
N THR A 145 4.68 -27.39 -5.52
CA THR A 145 5.90 -27.70 -4.78
C THR A 145 5.73 -27.45 -3.26
N ARG A 146 6.73 -27.82 -2.46
CA ARG A 146 6.81 -27.47 -1.03
C ARG A 146 7.59 -26.17 -0.77
N THR A 147 8.05 -25.53 -1.83
CA THR A 147 8.89 -24.33 -1.75
C THR A 147 8.03 -23.11 -1.47
N GLN A 148 8.52 -22.21 -0.63
CA GLN A 148 7.87 -20.91 -0.36
C GLN A 148 8.82 -19.78 -0.77
N LEU A 149 8.25 -18.74 -1.36
CA LEU A 149 8.98 -17.50 -1.63
C LEU A 149 9.05 -16.67 -0.35
N LEU A 150 10.26 -16.37 0.10
CA LEU A 150 10.51 -15.54 1.27
C LEU A 150 11.06 -14.17 0.85
N ASP A 151 10.60 -13.14 1.52
CA ASP A 151 11.19 -11.81 1.38
C ASP A 151 12.57 -11.68 2.05
N THR A 152 13.17 -10.52 1.92
CA THR A 152 14.47 -10.21 2.52
C THR A 152 14.42 -8.85 3.24
N ARG A 153 15.57 -8.45 3.84
CA ARG A 153 15.78 -7.08 4.35
C ARG A 153 16.37 -6.13 3.30
N LYS A 154 16.54 -6.58 2.07
CA LYS A 154 16.99 -5.74 0.93
C LYS A 154 15.77 -5.01 0.38
N THR A 155 15.41 -3.90 1.00
CA THR A 155 14.22 -3.09 0.71
C THR A 155 14.62 -1.65 0.44
N LEU A 156 13.74 -0.88 -0.18
CA LEU A 156 13.89 0.56 -0.25
C LEU A 156 13.96 1.14 1.18
N PRO A 157 14.90 2.05 1.45
CA PRO A 157 14.96 2.72 2.75
C PRO A 157 13.62 3.39 3.11
N GLY A 158 13.20 3.24 4.37
CA GLY A 158 11.94 3.81 4.85
C GLY A 158 10.67 3.02 4.50
N LEU A 159 10.68 2.18 3.46
CA LEU A 159 9.48 1.46 2.97
C LEU A 159 9.45 -0.04 3.32
N ARG A 160 10.32 -0.52 4.23
CA ARG A 160 10.44 -1.97 4.50
C ARG A 160 9.13 -2.62 4.91
N THR A 161 8.39 -2.00 5.82
CA THR A 161 7.11 -2.54 6.31
C THR A 161 6.10 -2.66 5.17
N ALA A 162 5.96 -1.61 4.37
CA ALA A 162 5.06 -1.59 3.21
C ALA A 162 5.43 -2.65 2.16
N LEU A 163 6.72 -2.75 1.80
CA LEU A 163 7.19 -3.75 0.82
C LEU A 163 7.02 -5.19 1.32
N LYS A 164 7.24 -5.44 2.61
CA LYS A 164 6.98 -6.76 3.20
C LYS A 164 5.49 -7.12 3.22
N TYR A 165 4.63 -6.13 3.40
CA TYR A 165 3.18 -6.31 3.28
C TYR A 165 2.79 -6.65 1.83
N ALA A 166 3.33 -5.94 0.86
CA ALA A 166 3.09 -6.23 -0.55
C ALA A 166 3.52 -7.67 -0.93
N VAL A 167 4.60 -8.19 -0.32
CA VAL A 167 5.00 -9.61 -0.49
C VAL A 167 3.92 -10.55 0.02
N LEU A 168 3.27 -10.26 1.16
CA LEU A 168 2.14 -11.07 1.65
C LEU A 168 0.96 -11.01 0.69
N CYS A 169 0.60 -9.83 0.19
CA CYS A 169 -0.50 -9.65 -0.77
C CYS A 169 -0.24 -10.43 -2.06
N GLY A 170 1.01 -10.54 -2.50
CA GLY A 170 1.42 -11.37 -3.63
C GLY A 170 1.41 -12.89 -3.35
N GLY A 171 1.18 -13.32 -2.10
CA GLY A 171 1.17 -14.72 -1.71
C GLY A 171 2.52 -15.28 -1.26
N GLY A 172 3.54 -14.43 -1.13
CA GLY A 172 4.82 -14.76 -0.52
C GLY A 172 4.74 -14.83 1.01
N ALA A 173 5.86 -15.14 1.65
CA ALA A 173 5.98 -15.20 3.11
C ALA A 173 7.08 -14.25 3.61
N ASN A 174 6.95 -13.78 4.84
CA ASN A 174 7.92 -12.87 5.41
C ASN A 174 9.02 -13.60 6.17
N HIS A 175 10.25 -13.18 5.92
CA HIS A 175 11.39 -13.43 6.80
C HIS A 175 11.42 -12.37 7.92
N ARG A 176 12.47 -12.34 8.77
CA ARG A 176 12.57 -11.38 9.89
C ARG A 176 12.37 -9.92 9.44
N LEU A 177 11.68 -9.13 10.27
CA LEU A 177 11.39 -7.72 10.00
C LEU A 177 12.63 -6.83 10.19
N GLY A 178 13.49 -7.16 11.15
CA GLY A 178 14.63 -6.35 11.53
C GLY A 178 15.75 -7.16 12.18
N LEU A 179 16.68 -6.47 12.81
CA LEU A 179 17.81 -7.08 13.54
C LEU A 179 17.46 -7.48 14.98
N SER A 180 16.32 -7.03 15.50
CA SER A 180 15.79 -7.41 16.80
C SER A 180 15.41 -8.90 16.90
N LEU A 181 15.27 -9.58 15.76
CA LEU A 181 15.04 -11.02 15.67
C LEU A 181 16.31 -11.71 15.19
N SER A 182 16.85 -12.61 16.00
CA SER A 182 18.03 -13.41 15.68
C SER A 182 17.75 -14.43 14.57
N LEU A 183 18.75 -14.65 13.68
CA LEU A 183 18.78 -15.81 12.76
C LEU A 183 19.37 -17.06 13.44
N ILE A 184 19.94 -16.92 14.64
CA ILE A 184 20.77 -17.95 15.27
C ILE A 184 19.95 -18.90 16.18
N HIS A 185 18.69 -18.62 16.40
CA HIS A 185 17.78 -19.54 17.11
C HIS A 185 17.01 -20.37 16.07
N ILE A 186 17.71 -21.32 15.50
CA ILE A 186 17.15 -22.42 14.72
C ILE A 186 17.02 -23.64 15.64
#